data_0081f3bfcd1e374e84ad2276b4d367ae
#
_entry.id   0081f3bfcd1e374e84ad2276b4d367ae
#
_cell.length_a   1.000
_cell.length_b   1.000
_cell.length_c   1.000
_cell.angle_alpha   90.00
_cell.angle_beta   90.00
_cell.angle_gamma   90.00
#
_symmetry.space_group_name_H-M   'P 1'
#
loop_
_entity.id
_entity.type
_entity.pdbx_description
1 polymer ?
#
loop_
_entity_poly.entity_id
_entity_poly.type
_entity_poly.pdbx_seq_one_letter_code
_entity_poly.pdbx_strand_id
1 'polypeptide(L)'
;MAEIEPDVSRPTMPEGYGIPATIAGALDWTDVEDELRAAVHYWLATVRPDGRPHAVPRWGVWVNGAFYYDGAPTTRHAVNAEANPNVSLH
;
A
#
# COMPACT_ATOMS: atom_id res chain seq x y z
N MET A 1 -2.79 2.31 -21.74
CA MET A 1 -3.56 1.40 -20.87
C MET A 1 -4.11 2.22 -19.70
N ALA A 2 -5.38 2.06 -19.41
CA ALA A 2 -5.97 2.75 -18.26
C ALA A 2 -5.42 2.18 -16.94
N GLU A 3 -5.20 3.05 -15.98
CA GLU A 3 -4.85 2.63 -14.63
C GLU A 3 -6.04 1.92 -13.98
N ILE A 4 -5.75 0.91 -13.16
CA ILE A 4 -6.76 0.26 -12.34
C ILE A 4 -7.00 1.15 -11.12
N GLU A 5 -8.26 1.56 -10.94
CA GLU A 5 -8.64 2.26 -9.73
C GLU A 5 -8.79 1.27 -8.57
N PRO A 6 -8.28 1.62 -7.38
CA PRO A 6 -8.43 0.75 -6.22
C PRO A 6 -9.86 0.82 -5.67
N ASP A 7 -10.23 -0.21 -4.94
CA ASP A 7 -11.40 -0.16 -4.09
C ASP A 7 -11.10 0.75 -2.89
N VAL A 8 -11.87 1.82 -2.75
CA VAL A 8 -11.69 2.78 -1.67
C VAL A 8 -12.76 2.54 -0.61
N SER A 9 -12.32 2.41 0.62
CA SER A 9 -13.22 2.22 1.75
C SER A 9 -12.73 2.95 2.99
N ARG A 10 -13.64 3.16 3.93
CA ARG A 10 -13.28 3.62 5.27
C ARG A 10 -13.13 2.41 6.18
N PRO A 11 -12.29 2.52 7.23
CA PRO A 11 -12.27 1.49 8.25
C PRO A 11 -13.62 1.44 8.98
N THR A 12 -14.02 0.25 9.42
CA THR A 12 -15.17 0.09 10.29
C THR A 12 -14.78 0.58 11.68
N MET A 13 -15.48 1.60 12.16
CA MET A 13 -15.18 2.22 13.45
C MET A 13 -16.34 2.03 14.42
N PRO A 14 -16.07 1.94 15.72
CA PRO A 14 -17.13 1.98 16.73
C PRO A 14 -17.93 3.27 16.65
N GLU A 15 -19.17 3.20 17.10
CA GLU A 15 -20.02 4.38 17.22
C GLU A 15 -19.36 5.44 18.11
N GLY A 16 -19.54 6.72 17.77
CA GLY A 16 -19.02 7.85 18.54
C GLY A 16 -17.67 8.38 18.08
N TYR A 17 -17.03 7.74 17.11
CA TYR A 17 -15.76 8.24 16.56
C TYR A 17 -15.94 9.31 15.49
N GLY A 18 -17.17 9.59 15.08
CA GLY A 18 -17.44 10.63 14.08
C GLY A 18 -16.99 10.29 12.66
N ILE A 19 -16.69 9.03 12.40
CA ILE A 19 -16.30 8.58 11.06
C ILE A 19 -17.55 8.21 10.28
N PRO A 20 -17.81 8.82 9.11
CA PRO A 20 -18.96 8.46 8.29
C PRO A 20 -18.91 6.99 7.84
N ALA A 21 -20.09 6.38 7.69
CA ALA A 21 -20.19 5.02 7.16
C ALA A 21 -19.94 4.93 5.65
N THR A 22 -19.99 6.07 4.95
CA THR A 22 -19.76 6.15 3.51
C THR A 22 -18.41 6.79 3.21
N ILE A 23 -17.96 6.71 1.95
CA ILE A 23 -16.72 7.35 1.53
C ILE A 23 -16.89 8.86 1.26
N ALA A 24 -18.08 9.42 1.47
CA ALA A 24 -18.30 10.85 1.31
C ALA A 24 -17.33 11.65 2.21
N GLY A 25 -16.62 12.61 1.61
CA GLY A 25 -15.60 13.40 2.31
C GLY A 25 -14.26 12.71 2.49
N ALA A 26 -14.08 11.48 1.97
CA ALA A 26 -12.78 10.83 1.93
C ALA A 26 -11.88 11.55 0.91
N LEU A 27 -10.55 11.34 1.02
CA LEU A 27 -9.61 11.84 0.03
C LEU A 27 -9.88 11.20 -1.33
N ASP A 28 -9.73 11.98 -2.39
CA ASP A 28 -9.77 11.45 -3.74
C ASP A 28 -8.55 10.59 -4.01
N TRP A 29 -8.72 9.51 -4.75
CA TRP A 29 -7.60 8.64 -5.12
C TRP A 29 -6.51 9.39 -5.88
N THR A 30 -6.88 10.37 -6.72
CA THR A 30 -5.90 11.19 -7.44
C THR A 30 -4.97 11.96 -6.51
N ASP A 31 -5.49 12.46 -5.40
CA ASP A 31 -4.65 13.15 -4.41
C ASP A 31 -3.67 12.19 -3.73
N VAL A 32 -4.14 10.99 -3.41
CA VAL A 32 -3.29 9.93 -2.86
C VAL A 32 -2.22 9.52 -3.87
N GLU A 33 -2.59 9.40 -5.14
CA GLU A 33 -1.67 9.03 -6.20
C GLU A 33 -0.61 10.09 -6.45
N ASP A 34 -0.96 11.36 -6.35
CA ASP A 34 -0.01 12.46 -6.46
C ASP A 34 1.04 12.38 -5.34
N GLU A 35 0.62 12.07 -4.12
CA GLU A 35 1.54 11.85 -3.00
C GLU A 35 2.45 10.63 -3.24
N LEU A 36 1.90 9.54 -3.76
CA LEU A 36 2.68 8.36 -4.11
C LEU A 36 3.73 8.65 -5.17
N ARG A 37 3.38 9.43 -6.20
CA ARG A 37 4.34 9.82 -7.26
C ARG A 37 5.44 10.72 -6.75
N ALA A 38 5.12 11.61 -5.82
CA ALA A 38 6.07 12.57 -5.25
C ALA A 38 6.99 11.93 -4.21
N ALA A 39 6.60 10.83 -3.61
CA ALA A 39 7.37 10.19 -2.55
C ALA A 39 8.67 9.59 -3.08
N VAL A 40 9.70 9.64 -2.26
CA VAL A 40 11.00 9.00 -2.51
C VAL A 40 11.11 7.72 -1.70
N HIS A 41 10.53 7.73 -0.51
CA HIS A 41 10.55 6.61 0.42
C HIS A 41 9.14 6.08 0.62
N TYR A 42 9.05 4.76 0.70
CA TYR A 42 7.80 4.04 0.93
C TYR A 42 8.04 3.02 2.03
N TRP A 43 6.98 2.67 2.75
CA TRP A 43 7.01 1.56 3.68
C TRP A 43 6.30 0.37 3.05
N LEU A 44 7.03 -0.72 2.89
CA LEU A 44 6.48 -1.97 2.36
C LEU A 44 6.34 -2.97 3.50
N ALA A 45 5.12 -3.40 3.75
CA ALA A 45 4.82 -4.43 4.73
C ALA A 45 4.44 -5.73 4.01
N THR A 46 5.08 -6.81 4.40
CA THR A 46 4.84 -8.15 3.87
C THR A 46 4.59 -9.11 5.02
N VAL A 47 4.22 -10.35 4.72
CA VAL A 47 3.91 -11.37 5.73
C VAL A 47 4.93 -12.50 5.64
N ARG A 48 5.55 -12.82 6.76
CA ARG A 48 6.45 -13.99 6.87
C ARG A 48 5.64 -15.29 6.80
N PRO A 49 6.29 -16.43 6.46
CA PRO A 49 5.60 -17.72 6.42
C PRO A 49 4.90 -18.10 7.73
N ASP A 50 5.40 -17.63 8.87
CA ASP A 50 4.80 -17.88 10.18
C ASP A 50 3.70 -16.86 10.57
N GLY A 51 3.33 -15.97 9.65
CA GLY A 51 2.29 -14.97 9.86
C GLY A 51 2.75 -13.67 10.49
N ARG A 52 4.02 -13.55 10.88
CA ARG A 52 4.52 -12.29 11.45
C ARG A 52 4.65 -11.22 10.37
N PRO A 53 4.27 -9.97 10.66
CA PRO A 53 4.48 -8.88 9.73
C PRO A 53 5.95 -8.51 9.64
N HIS A 54 6.36 -8.03 8.45
CA HIS A 54 7.68 -7.53 8.18
C HIS A 54 7.55 -6.23 7.42
N ALA A 55 8.05 -5.13 7.97
CA ALA A 55 7.93 -3.81 7.36
C ALA A 55 9.31 -3.20 7.18
N VAL A 56 9.58 -2.69 5.99
CA VAL A 56 10.86 -2.07 5.64
C VAL A 56 10.64 -0.80 4.84
N PRO A 57 11.51 0.21 4.99
CA PRO A 57 11.52 1.35 4.09
C PRO A 57 12.16 0.94 2.76
N ARG A 58 11.56 1.42 1.66
CA ARG A 58 12.08 1.17 0.32
C ARG A 58 12.11 2.47 -0.47
N TRP A 59 13.14 2.63 -1.28
CA TRP A 59 13.13 3.59 -2.36
C TRP A 59 12.45 2.95 -3.57
N GLY A 60 11.68 3.74 -4.28
CA GLY A 60 10.99 3.24 -5.45
C GLY A 60 10.29 4.33 -6.21
N VAL A 61 9.51 3.91 -7.18
CA VAL A 61 8.71 4.83 -7.99
C VAL A 61 7.29 4.29 -8.13
N TRP A 62 6.34 5.22 -8.17
CA TRP A 62 4.95 4.90 -8.46
C TRP A 62 4.64 5.32 -9.88
N VAL A 63 4.30 4.36 -10.74
CA VAL A 63 4.03 4.59 -12.16
C VAL A 63 2.85 3.74 -12.60
N ASN A 64 1.88 4.35 -13.25
CA ASN A 64 0.72 3.65 -13.84
C ASN A 64 0.01 2.71 -12.84
N GLY A 65 -0.20 3.18 -11.62
CA GLY A 65 -0.93 2.41 -10.61
C GLY A 65 -0.12 1.26 -9.98
N ALA A 66 1.19 1.27 -10.13
CA ALA A 66 2.05 0.24 -9.57
C ALA A 66 3.30 0.83 -8.91
N PHE A 67 3.73 0.18 -7.85
CA PHE A 67 4.98 0.50 -7.17
C PHE A 67 6.10 -0.38 -7.69
N TYR A 68 7.19 0.25 -8.11
CA TYR A 68 8.38 -0.43 -8.62
C TYR A 68 9.57 -0.12 -7.72
N TYR A 69 10.30 -1.15 -7.36
CA TYR A 69 11.55 -1.04 -6.61
C TYR A 69 12.53 -2.12 -7.07
N ASP A 70 13.81 -1.89 -6.85
CA ASP A 70 14.83 -2.90 -7.14
C ASP A 70 15.37 -3.50 -5.84
N GLY A 71 16.04 -4.62 -5.98
CA GLY A 71 16.65 -5.31 -4.86
C GLY A 71 16.89 -6.78 -5.16
N ALA A 72 17.68 -7.44 -4.31
CA ALA A 72 17.95 -8.84 -4.48
C ALA A 72 16.70 -9.68 -4.23
N PRO A 73 16.42 -10.70 -5.07
CA PRO A 73 15.25 -11.56 -4.89
C PRO A 73 15.31 -12.43 -3.64
N THR A 74 16.44 -12.48 -2.99
CA THR A 74 16.67 -13.26 -1.77
C THR A 74 16.41 -12.49 -0.48
N THR A 75 16.06 -11.21 -0.58
CA THR A 75 15.71 -10.40 0.60
C THR A 75 14.44 -10.92 1.27
N ARG A 76 14.30 -10.67 2.57
CA ARG A 76 13.12 -11.14 3.30
C ARG A 76 11.82 -10.62 2.69
N HIS A 77 11.75 -9.34 2.37
CA HIS A 77 10.53 -8.78 1.79
C HIS A 77 10.21 -9.34 0.40
N ALA A 78 11.22 -9.59 -0.42
CA ALA A 78 11.03 -10.16 -1.75
C ALA A 78 10.51 -11.61 -1.66
N VAL A 79 11.12 -12.43 -0.82
CA VAL A 79 10.68 -13.81 -0.59
C VAL A 79 9.27 -13.85 -0.02
N ASN A 80 8.97 -12.98 0.93
CA ASN A 80 7.63 -12.90 1.53
C ASN A 80 6.58 -12.52 0.49
N ALA A 81 6.82 -11.49 -0.31
CA ALA A 81 5.86 -11.01 -1.30
C ALA A 81 5.61 -12.03 -2.42
N GLU A 82 6.63 -12.77 -2.81
CA GLU A 82 6.47 -13.82 -3.81
C GLU A 82 5.58 -14.96 -3.30
N ALA A 83 5.75 -15.34 -2.04
CA ALA A 83 4.98 -16.43 -1.43
C ALA A 83 3.57 -15.99 -1.01
N ASN A 84 3.38 -14.71 -0.67
CA ASN A 84 2.12 -14.18 -0.18
C ASN A 84 1.89 -12.78 -0.77
N PRO A 85 0.88 -12.63 -1.65
CA PRO A 85 0.62 -11.34 -2.30
C PRO A 85 -0.06 -10.30 -1.39
N ASN A 86 -0.41 -10.66 -0.17
CA ASN A 86 -1.01 -9.74 0.78
C ASN A 86 0.07 -8.83 1.36
N VAL A 87 0.14 -7.63 0.83
CA VAL A 87 1.14 -6.62 1.20
C VAL A 87 0.45 -5.29 1.47
N SER A 88 1.13 -4.41 2.18
CA SER A 88 0.68 -3.04 2.40
C SER A 88 1.81 -2.09 2.00
N LEU A 89 1.44 -1.01 1.35
CA LEU A 89 2.37 0.04 0.95
C LEU A 89 1.86 1.38 1.46
N HIS A 90 2.74 2.15 2.09
CA HIS A 90 2.42 3.54 2.43
C HIS A 90 3.65 4.44 2.40
#